data_b5de399db18eee6cfe79583de8dabc0f
#
_entry.id   b5de399db18eee6cfe79583de8dabc0f
#
_cell.length_a   1.000
_cell.length_b   1.000
_cell.length_c   1.000
_cell.angle_alpha   90.00
_cell.angle_beta   90.00
_cell.angle_gamma   90.00
#
_symmetry.space_group_name_H-M   'P 1'
#
loop_
_entity.id
_entity.type
_entity.pdbx_description
1 polymer ?
#
loop_
_entity_poly.entity_id
_entity_poly.type
_entity_poly.pdbx_seq_one_letter_code
_entity_poly.pdbx_strand_id
1 'polypeptide(L)'
;MLNRLTLALAIVSTFSFSLFASSTAKSSLPASAQSAISATLGADSQAYKVHSSKTEITAINSAQDLSTHFTSRGIEVNSGNARWNLAFLGYGRGQILQAAQPAAPVANSNRVEYRRGALTEWYANGPAGLEQGFTITQRSANSQSEPLTIALALSGDLAAVADQDGQGLSLNDRSGNALLRYAGLTAYDQTGRQLQGRMQVEGGKLLLHVDDSSARYPITVDPTVQLAKLSATDGATGAWLGYSIAISGSTIVVGAPQATVGSNTYQGAAYVFVEPKAGWMNMPQTAKLTASDGAPYNYFGNSVSIDGSTIVVGAMDAVVNGNPGQGAAYVFAEPTGGWANGNETAKLTASDGGLDDFLGYSVSISGSTVVAGEPHATVNSNFDQGAAYVYVEPTGGWVGSTETAKLTSGGSTGDQFGQSVSINGSTIAVGAPYVEVGGKFTQGAAYVFTEPSGGWVDMTPTAELTVASGPGGEYFGTSIATSGSTVVAGAPGTNSFAGAAYVFTEPSGGWANMTQTATLTSSTGVADDLLGSSVSISGTTVVVGADHAIIGSATWAGASYLFVMPAGGWTNMTQNSRLVVSHGSANTDFGVSVSVYGNTVAIGGYGYSSYTGAGFVFGNSSRLVHKTAVAP
;
A
#
# COMPACT_ATOMS: atom_id res chain seq x y z
N MET A 1 -0.19 18.84 -3.03
CA MET A 1 0.28 19.40 -1.79
C MET A 1 0.45 18.33 -0.80
N LEU A 2 1.54 18.27 -0.54
CA LEU A 2 2.39 17.61 0.38
C LEU A 2 1.98 17.89 1.82
N ASN A 3 1.45 16.95 2.50
CA ASN A 3 1.32 16.99 3.94
C ASN A 3 1.49 15.62 4.54
N ARG A 4 2.72 15.24 4.71
CA ARG A 4 3.21 14.40 5.83
C ARG A 4 4.73 14.38 5.77
N LEU A 5 5.18 14.66 6.73
CA LEU A 5 6.25 15.09 7.39
C LEU A 5 7.17 13.99 7.77
N THR A 6 8.20 13.88 7.11
CA THR A 6 9.42 13.25 7.58
C THR A 6 10.34 14.38 7.96
N LEU A 7 11.10 14.24 9.03
CA LEU A 7 12.24 15.08 9.26
C LEU A 7 13.24 14.85 8.11
N ALA A 8 12.75 14.99 6.91
CA ALA A 8 13.47 14.72 5.70
C ALA A 8 13.54 16.01 4.92
N LEU A 9 14.71 16.40 4.55
CA LEU A 9 14.94 17.43 3.57
C LEU A 9 14.70 16.79 2.20
N ALA A 10 13.51 16.95 1.63
CA ALA A 10 13.35 16.79 0.21
C ALA A 10 13.49 18.17 -0.42
N ILE A 11 14.59 18.41 -1.11
CA ILE A 11 14.82 19.61 -1.88
C ILE A 11 14.27 19.33 -3.28
N VAL A 12 13.09 19.84 -3.54
CA VAL A 12 12.44 19.73 -4.85
C VAL A 12 12.64 21.05 -5.57
N SER A 13 13.31 21.02 -6.72
CA SER A 13 13.37 22.19 -7.59
C SER A 13 11.99 22.45 -8.21
N THR A 14 11.45 23.64 -8.01
CA THR A 14 10.21 24.06 -8.68
C THR A 14 10.55 24.47 -10.11
N PHE A 15 10.22 23.63 -11.08
CA PHE A 15 10.25 24.05 -12.48
C PHE A 15 9.14 25.06 -12.73
N SER A 16 9.53 26.29 -13.04
CA SER A 16 8.62 27.30 -13.59
C SER A 16 8.31 26.94 -15.04
N PHE A 17 7.23 26.21 -15.30
CA PHE A 17 6.59 26.25 -16.61
C PHE A 17 5.70 27.49 -16.64
N SER A 18 6.22 28.55 -17.29
CA SER A 18 5.40 29.68 -17.71
C SER A 18 4.53 29.25 -18.88
N LEU A 19 3.26 29.45 -18.73
CA LEU A 19 2.13 29.66 -19.62
C LEU A 19 0.98 28.63 -19.42
N PHE A 20 0.02 29.03 -18.66
CA PHE A 20 -1.36 29.37 -18.97
C PHE A 20 -2.19 29.49 -17.69
N ALA A 21 -3.11 30.44 -17.73
CA ALA A 21 -3.97 30.98 -16.70
C ALA A 21 -4.52 29.97 -15.68
N SER A 22 -4.42 30.41 -14.42
CA SER A 22 -5.36 30.26 -13.32
C SER A 22 -6.36 29.08 -13.38
N SER A 23 -5.93 27.96 -12.90
CA SER A 23 -6.70 27.17 -11.95
C SER A 23 -5.70 26.59 -10.95
N THR A 24 -5.89 26.88 -9.69
CA THR A 24 -5.08 26.37 -8.59
C THR A 24 -5.32 24.87 -8.42
N ALA A 25 -4.81 24.05 -9.33
CA ALA A 25 -4.67 22.64 -9.14
C ALA A 25 -3.48 22.42 -8.20
N LYS A 26 -3.76 22.29 -6.93
CA LYS A 26 -2.80 21.93 -5.91
C LYS A 26 -2.29 20.51 -6.18
N SER A 27 -1.00 20.34 -6.46
CA SER A 27 -0.35 19.04 -6.63
C SER A 27 -0.46 18.22 -5.34
N SER A 28 -0.77 16.97 -5.45
CA SER A 28 -1.41 16.15 -4.41
C SER A 28 -0.53 15.09 -3.74
N LEU A 29 0.80 15.23 -3.73
CA LEU A 29 1.69 14.32 -3.02
C LEU A 29 2.39 14.99 -1.83
N PRO A 30 2.42 14.36 -0.64
CA PRO A 30 3.25 14.82 0.47
C PRO A 30 4.75 14.70 0.17
N ALA A 31 5.57 15.63 0.70
CA ALA A 31 7.02 15.64 0.52
C ALA A 31 7.72 14.42 1.14
N SER A 32 7.16 13.92 2.22
CA SER A 32 7.64 12.70 2.90
C SER A 32 7.47 11.45 2.03
N ALA A 33 6.46 11.44 1.17
CA ALA A 33 6.20 10.36 0.23
C ALA A 33 7.23 10.30 -0.90
N GLN A 34 7.69 11.44 -1.35
CA GLN A 34 8.70 11.55 -2.40
C GLN A 34 10.10 11.21 -1.87
N SER A 35 10.39 11.50 -0.61
CA SER A 35 11.74 11.43 -0.07
C SER A 35 12.23 10.01 0.24
N ALA A 36 11.44 9.15 0.85
CA ALA A 36 11.90 7.79 1.19
C ALA A 36 11.99 6.85 -0.01
N ILE A 37 11.19 7.10 -1.06
CA ILE A 37 11.35 6.41 -2.35
C ILE A 37 12.66 6.81 -2.98
N SER A 38 12.87 8.10 -2.98
CA SER A 38 14.06 8.73 -3.47
C SER A 38 15.30 8.08 -2.86
N ALA A 39 15.29 7.87 -1.53
CA ALA A 39 16.37 7.21 -0.83
C ALA A 39 16.57 5.74 -1.27
N THR A 40 15.49 5.00 -1.47
CA THR A 40 15.56 3.57 -1.83
C THR A 40 15.92 3.36 -3.30
N LEU A 41 15.28 4.07 -4.23
CA LEU A 41 15.61 4.05 -5.65
C LEU A 41 17.02 4.59 -5.91
N GLY A 42 17.44 5.59 -5.12
CA GLY A 42 18.80 6.10 -5.15
C GLY A 42 19.85 5.08 -4.74
N ALA A 43 19.55 4.15 -3.83
CA ALA A 43 20.47 3.12 -3.37
C ALA A 43 20.81 2.10 -4.46
N ASP A 44 19.86 1.79 -5.34
CA ASP A 44 20.00 0.80 -6.40
C ASP A 44 20.47 1.43 -7.74
N SER A 45 20.36 2.75 -7.88
CA SER A 45 20.72 3.46 -9.10
C SER A 45 22.09 4.13 -9.01
N GLN A 46 22.95 3.90 -10.02
CA GLN A 46 24.23 4.58 -10.14
C GLN A 46 24.09 6.12 -10.25
N ALA A 47 22.96 6.60 -10.77
CA ALA A 47 22.70 8.03 -10.95
C ALA A 47 22.59 8.84 -9.65
N TYR A 48 22.31 8.18 -8.52
CA TYR A 48 22.13 8.81 -7.22
C TYR A 48 23.19 8.43 -6.19
N LYS A 49 24.17 7.62 -6.54
CA LYS A 49 25.26 7.25 -5.62
C LYS A 49 26.04 8.48 -5.16
N VAL A 50 26.37 8.47 -3.89
CA VAL A 50 27.26 9.47 -3.31
C VAL A 50 28.69 9.17 -3.73
N HIS A 51 29.35 10.15 -4.30
CA HIS A 51 30.78 10.09 -4.63
C HIS A 51 31.59 10.42 -3.39
N SER A 52 32.41 9.48 -2.94
CA SER A 52 33.29 9.66 -1.78
C SER A 52 34.75 9.48 -2.20
N SER A 53 35.53 10.51 -1.97
CA SER A 53 36.98 10.51 -2.14
C SER A 53 37.68 10.79 -0.79
N LYS A 54 39.02 10.81 -0.76
CA LYS A 54 39.78 11.15 0.46
C LYS A 54 39.52 12.59 0.95
N THR A 55 39.08 13.48 0.08
CA THR A 55 38.98 14.93 0.36
C THR A 55 37.56 15.46 0.24
N GLU A 56 36.63 14.69 -0.35
CA GLU A 56 35.33 15.22 -0.72
C GLU A 56 34.25 14.12 -0.71
N ILE A 57 33.07 14.48 -0.21
CA ILE A 57 31.85 13.68 -0.35
C ILE A 57 30.82 14.54 -1.04
N THR A 58 30.30 14.08 -2.18
CA THR A 58 29.32 14.79 -3.01
C THR A 58 28.19 13.88 -3.45
N ALA A 59 27.00 14.45 -3.57
CA ALA A 59 25.85 13.83 -4.21
C ALA A 59 25.39 14.71 -5.38
N ILE A 60 25.23 14.12 -6.54
CA ILE A 60 24.65 14.77 -7.72
C ILE A 60 23.26 14.19 -7.94
N ASN A 61 22.28 15.07 -8.20
CA ASN A 61 20.92 14.70 -8.51
C ASN A 61 20.48 15.46 -9.77
N SER A 62 20.80 14.89 -10.92
CA SER A 62 20.48 15.53 -12.22
C SER A 62 18.96 15.61 -12.47
N ALA A 63 18.15 14.75 -11.86
CA ALA A 63 16.70 14.77 -12.00
C ALA A 63 16.06 15.98 -11.32
N GLN A 64 16.74 16.54 -10.30
CA GLN A 64 16.27 17.68 -9.50
C GLN A 64 17.17 18.91 -9.64
N ASP A 65 18.15 18.87 -10.54
CA ASP A 65 19.17 19.92 -10.71
C ASP A 65 19.85 20.30 -9.39
N LEU A 66 20.22 19.27 -8.60
CA LEU A 66 20.87 19.46 -7.31
C LEU A 66 22.28 18.89 -7.31
N SER A 67 23.21 19.64 -6.71
CA SER A 67 24.54 19.20 -6.35
C SER A 67 24.77 19.50 -4.86
N THR A 68 25.15 18.50 -4.08
CA THR A 68 25.34 18.63 -2.64
C THR A 68 26.75 18.25 -2.24
N HIS A 69 27.41 19.13 -1.48
CA HIS A 69 28.69 18.89 -0.82
C HIS A 69 28.48 18.64 0.67
N PHE A 70 29.04 17.55 1.18
CA PHE A 70 28.99 17.16 2.59
C PHE A 70 30.31 17.49 3.27
N THR A 71 30.26 18.34 4.29
CA THR A 71 31.44 18.78 5.05
C THR A 71 31.27 18.46 6.55
N SER A 72 32.30 18.52 7.35
CA SER A 72 32.20 18.35 8.82
C SER A 72 31.33 19.44 9.49
N ARG A 73 31.00 20.52 8.79
CA ARG A 73 30.18 21.66 9.30
C ARG A 73 28.72 21.59 8.89
N GLY A 74 28.37 20.73 7.92
CA GLY A 74 27.03 20.62 7.35
C GLY A 74 27.08 20.37 5.85
N ILE A 75 26.00 20.69 5.16
CA ILE A 75 25.87 20.52 3.73
C ILE A 75 25.78 21.87 3.00
N GLU A 76 26.30 21.88 1.79
CA GLU A 76 26.08 22.95 0.80
C GLU A 76 25.31 22.35 -0.37
N VAL A 77 24.16 22.94 -0.70
CA VAL A 77 23.30 22.52 -1.81
C VAL A 77 23.28 23.60 -2.86
N ASN A 78 23.55 23.20 -4.11
CA ASN A 78 23.48 24.07 -5.28
C ASN A 78 22.36 23.60 -6.20
N SER A 79 21.56 24.53 -6.72
CA SER A 79 20.52 24.31 -7.74
C SER A 79 20.58 25.46 -8.74
N GLY A 80 20.95 25.16 -9.97
CA GLY A 80 21.28 26.21 -10.95
C GLY A 80 22.33 27.18 -10.42
N ASN A 81 21.99 28.46 -10.36
CA ASN A 81 22.87 29.53 -9.82
C ASN A 81 22.64 29.80 -8.32
N ALA A 82 21.73 29.13 -7.68
CA ALA A 82 21.42 29.34 -6.26
C ALA A 82 22.21 28.39 -5.36
N ARG A 83 22.72 28.93 -4.24
CA ARG A 83 23.44 28.17 -3.23
C ARG A 83 22.77 28.33 -1.88
N TRP A 84 22.66 27.24 -1.16
CA TRP A 84 22.07 27.19 0.16
C TRP A 84 22.82 26.21 1.06
N ASN A 85 23.00 26.58 2.33
CA ASN A 85 23.73 25.78 3.31
C ASN A 85 22.84 25.44 4.49
N LEU A 86 23.00 24.23 4.99
CA LEU A 86 22.33 23.71 6.18
C LEU A 86 23.38 23.12 7.13
N ALA A 87 23.38 23.61 8.37
CA ALA A 87 24.31 23.15 9.40
C ALA A 87 23.58 22.81 10.69
N PHE A 88 23.82 21.61 11.20
CA PHE A 88 23.25 21.16 12.48
C PHE A 88 23.85 21.98 13.64
N LEU A 89 23.01 22.67 14.42
CA LEU A 89 23.41 23.48 15.57
C LEU A 89 23.35 22.70 16.90
N GLY A 90 22.38 21.82 17.02
CA GLY A 90 22.18 21.05 18.24
C GLY A 90 20.75 20.54 18.38
N TYR A 91 20.50 19.78 19.44
CA TYR A 91 19.18 19.29 19.79
C TYR A 91 18.98 19.30 21.30
N GLY A 92 17.73 19.36 21.75
CA GLY A 92 17.41 19.44 23.17
C GLY A 92 15.92 19.63 23.42
N ARG A 93 15.57 20.40 24.43
CA ARG A 93 14.19 20.70 24.81
C ARG A 93 13.95 22.19 24.94
N GLY A 94 12.86 22.67 24.35
CA GLY A 94 12.56 24.10 24.34
C GLY A 94 13.74 24.91 23.80
N GLN A 95 14.24 25.84 24.60
CA GLN A 95 15.39 26.67 24.23
C GLN A 95 16.75 26.13 24.72
N ILE A 96 16.76 25.02 25.49
CA ILE A 96 17.97 24.41 26.03
C ILE A 96 18.46 23.33 25.06
N LEU A 97 19.36 23.72 24.17
CA LEU A 97 19.95 22.83 23.19
C LEU A 97 21.36 22.40 23.57
N GLN A 98 21.67 21.12 23.44
CA GLN A 98 23.05 20.63 23.46
C GLN A 98 23.70 21.00 22.13
N ALA A 99 24.79 21.75 22.21
CA ALA A 99 25.52 22.15 21.00
C ALA A 99 26.02 20.93 20.21
N ALA A 100 25.97 21.06 18.88
CA ALA A 100 26.44 20.03 17.96
C ALA A 100 27.92 19.70 18.20
N GLN A 101 28.22 18.44 18.40
CA GLN A 101 29.60 17.96 18.31
C GLN A 101 29.99 17.84 16.83
N PRO A 102 31.19 18.28 16.44
CA PRO A 102 31.68 18.06 15.08
C PRO A 102 31.66 16.57 14.75
N ALA A 103 31.16 16.22 13.57
CA ALA A 103 31.13 14.86 13.07
C ALA A 103 31.56 14.82 11.60
N ALA A 104 32.44 13.88 11.27
CA ALA A 104 32.76 13.66 9.86
C ALA A 104 31.61 12.92 9.16
N PRO A 105 31.24 13.32 7.93
CA PRO A 105 30.28 12.57 7.12
C PRO A 105 30.84 11.21 6.71
N VAL A 106 30.01 10.19 6.75
CA VAL A 106 30.32 8.83 6.28
C VAL A 106 29.33 8.47 5.19
N ALA A 107 29.85 8.19 4.00
CA ALA A 107 29.04 7.83 2.82
C ALA A 107 28.89 6.31 2.71
N ASN A 108 27.68 5.86 2.36
CA ASN A 108 27.37 4.48 2.01
C ASN A 108 26.27 4.47 0.93
N SER A 109 26.60 3.99 -0.28
CA SER A 109 25.73 4.02 -1.45
C SER A 109 25.22 5.44 -1.77
N ASN A 110 23.92 5.71 -1.66
CA ASN A 110 23.30 7.02 -1.86
C ASN A 110 23.09 7.79 -0.54
N ARG A 111 23.62 7.30 0.58
CA ARG A 111 23.37 7.83 1.93
C ARG A 111 24.64 8.38 2.57
N VAL A 112 24.51 9.48 3.32
CA VAL A 112 25.56 10.09 4.13
C VAL A 112 25.06 10.24 5.56
N GLU A 113 25.87 9.85 6.55
CA GLU A 113 25.54 9.93 7.97
C GLU A 113 26.55 10.77 8.76
N TYR A 114 26.03 11.57 9.68
CA TYR A 114 26.79 12.28 10.73
C TYR A 114 26.37 11.71 12.08
N ARG A 115 27.25 10.97 12.73
CA ARG A 115 26.98 10.35 14.04
C ARG A 115 27.44 11.27 15.14
N ARG A 116 26.49 11.74 15.98
CA ARG A 116 26.69 12.74 17.04
C ARG A 116 26.23 12.20 18.39
N GLY A 117 26.79 11.07 18.83
CA GLY A 117 26.40 10.41 20.08
C GLY A 117 25.00 9.76 19.96
N ALA A 118 24.03 10.25 20.74
CA ALA A 118 22.67 9.72 20.73
C ALA A 118 21.85 10.16 19.50
N LEU A 119 22.35 11.10 18.69
CA LEU A 119 21.71 11.56 17.46
C LEU A 119 22.55 11.17 16.25
N THR A 120 21.91 10.59 15.24
CA THR A 120 22.45 10.41 13.89
C THR A 120 21.65 11.28 12.93
N GLU A 121 22.31 12.26 12.32
CA GLU A 121 21.79 13.03 11.19
C GLU A 121 22.17 12.28 9.92
N TRP A 122 21.23 12.10 9.00
CA TRP A 122 21.49 11.38 7.77
C TRP A 122 20.84 12.05 6.55
N TYR A 123 21.45 11.81 5.41
CA TYR A 123 20.98 12.29 4.11
C TYR A 123 20.90 11.12 3.15
N ALA A 124 19.88 11.11 2.29
CA ALA A 124 19.74 10.13 1.21
C ALA A 124 19.43 10.83 -0.11
N ASN A 125 20.19 10.51 -1.15
CA ASN A 125 20.01 11.08 -2.49
C ASN A 125 19.17 10.14 -3.34
N GLY A 126 18.16 10.68 -4.04
CA GLY A 126 17.28 9.86 -4.86
C GLY A 126 16.41 10.69 -5.81
N PRO A 127 15.53 10.05 -6.62
CA PRO A 127 14.76 10.72 -7.67
C PRO A 127 13.95 11.94 -7.23
N ALA A 128 13.48 11.97 -5.99
CA ALA A 128 12.68 13.08 -5.46
C ALA A 128 13.51 14.22 -4.87
N GLY A 129 14.84 14.08 -4.80
CA GLY A 129 15.74 15.11 -4.25
C GLY A 129 16.71 14.55 -3.22
N LEU A 130 17.17 15.42 -2.35
CA LEU A 130 18.01 15.10 -1.21
C LEU A 130 17.15 15.07 0.06
N GLU A 131 17.02 13.91 0.67
CA GLU A 131 16.33 13.69 1.92
C GLU A 131 17.24 13.91 3.12
N GLN A 132 16.77 14.56 4.19
CA GLN A 132 17.48 14.68 5.47
C GLN A 132 16.63 14.11 6.60
N GLY A 133 17.20 13.23 7.41
CA GLY A 133 16.52 12.74 8.59
C GLY A 133 17.43 12.69 9.82
N PHE A 134 16.79 12.40 10.97
CA PHE A 134 17.48 12.26 12.26
C PHE A 134 16.99 11.01 12.99
N THR A 135 17.89 10.25 13.55
CA THR A 135 17.58 9.14 14.45
C THR A 135 18.11 9.48 15.84
N ILE A 136 17.25 9.46 16.85
CA ILE A 136 17.61 9.80 18.23
C ILE A 136 17.38 8.57 19.09
N THR A 137 18.45 8.03 19.67
CA THR A 137 18.42 6.72 20.35
C THR A 137 17.95 6.79 21.80
N GLN A 138 18.01 7.97 22.44
CA GLN A 138 17.60 8.13 23.84
C GLN A 138 17.06 9.53 24.10
N ARG A 139 16.16 9.63 25.08
CA ARG A 139 15.56 10.90 25.49
C ARG A 139 16.61 11.82 26.11
N SER A 140 16.61 13.11 25.75
CA SER A 140 17.44 14.13 26.41
C SER A 140 17.01 14.33 27.87
N ALA A 141 17.98 14.45 28.77
CA ALA A 141 17.76 14.47 30.23
C ALA A 141 17.11 15.77 30.77
N ASN A 142 16.98 16.81 29.94
CA ASN A 142 16.47 18.11 30.38
C ASN A 142 14.94 18.20 30.21
N SER A 143 14.25 18.75 31.22
CA SER A 143 12.81 19.09 31.32
C SER A 143 11.82 18.24 30.50
N GLN A 144 10.94 17.49 31.16
CA GLN A 144 10.00 16.56 30.49
C GLN A 144 8.78 17.24 29.81
N SER A 145 8.57 18.54 30.03
CA SER A 145 7.37 19.26 29.59
C SER A 145 7.51 19.96 28.22
N GLU A 146 8.74 20.18 27.74
CA GLU A 146 8.99 20.87 26.50
C GLU A 146 9.20 19.87 25.34
N PRO A 147 8.77 20.18 24.11
CA PRO A 147 8.97 19.30 22.97
C PRO A 147 10.46 19.15 22.63
N LEU A 148 10.81 18.00 22.06
CA LEU A 148 12.11 17.82 21.44
C LEU A 148 12.30 18.87 20.35
N THR A 149 13.41 19.59 20.40
CA THR A 149 13.78 20.63 19.43
C THR A 149 15.10 20.27 18.77
N ILE A 150 15.14 20.26 17.44
CA ILE A 150 16.35 20.15 16.62
C ILE A 150 16.54 21.50 15.94
N ALA A 151 17.73 22.07 16.02
CA ALA A 151 18.07 23.37 15.44
C ALA A 151 19.11 23.24 14.33
N LEU A 152 18.82 23.86 13.21
CA LEU A 152 19.66 23.93 12.01
C LEU A 152 19.91 25.39 11.65
N ALA A 153 21.13 25.74 11.30
CA ALA A 153 21.43 27.05 10.71
C ALA A 153 21.17 27.04 9.22
N LEU A 154 20.50 28.09 8.74
CA LEU A 154 20.26 28.35 7.33
C LEU A 154 21.14 29.49 6.87
N SER A 155 21.82 29.34 5.73
CA SER A 155 22.60 30.41 5.11
C SER A 155 22.72 30.21 3.59
N GLY A 156 23.12 31.23 2.86
CA GLY A 156 23.28 31.20 1.41
C GLY A 156 22.46 32.30 0.71
N ASP A 157 22.11 32.04 -0.54
CA ASP A 157 21.49 33.06 -1.43
C ASP A 157 19.96 33.11 -1.32
N LEU A 158 19.35 32.11 -0.61
CA LEU A 158 17.91 31.94 -0.52
C LEU A 158 17.37 32.32 0.87
N ALA A 159 16.21 32.97 0.88
CA ALA A 159 15.48 33.30 2.09
C ALA A 159 14.46 32.20 2.42
N ALA A 160 14.49 31.69 3.65
CA ALA A 160 13.53 30.69 4.12
C ALA A 160 12.23 31.36 4.61
N VAL A 161 11.09 30.90 4.08
CA VAL A 161 9.75 31.34 4.48
C VAL A 161 8.95 30.11 4.90
N ALA A 162 8.60 30.02 6.19
CA ALA A 162 7.82 28.91 6.72
C ALA A 162 6.38 28.93 6.20
N ASP A 163 5.81 27.74 5.98
CA ASP A 163 4.40 27.59 5.67
C ASP A 163 3.53 27.95 6.88
N GLN A 164 2.31 28.41 6.66
CA GLN A 164 1.38 28.80 7.73
C GLN A 164 1.00 27.63 8.67
N ASP A 165 1.03 26.42 8.15
CA ASP A 165 0.74 25.20 8.90
C ASP A 165 1.98 24.63 9.64
N GLY A 166 3.14 25.25 9.48
CA GLY A 166 4.40 24.79 10.08
C GLY A 166 4.90 23.45 9.55
N GLN A 167 4.46 23.05 8.36
CA GLN A 167 4.73 21.73 7.80
C GLN A 167 5.83 21.73 6.73
N GLY A 168 6.32 22.90 6.38
CA GLY A 168 7.38 23.09 5.41
C GLY A 168 7.85 24.54 5.35
N LEU A 169 8.80 24.78 4.47
CA LEU A 169 9.25 26.12 4.13
C LEU A 169 9.65 26.19 2.65
N SER A 170 9.49 27.37 2.08
CA SER A 170 9.99 27.72 0.76
C SER A 170 11.31 28.46 0.89
N LEU A 171 12.24 28.15 -0.01
CA LEU A 171 13.52 28.85 -0.14
C LEU A 171 13.43 29.76 -1.37
N ASN A 172 13.27 31.04 -1.12
CA ASN A 172 12.95 32.03 -2.14
C ASN A 172 14.19 32.85 -2.54
N ASP A 173 14.28 33.17 -3.81
CA ASP A 173 15.27 34.12 -4.32
C ASP A 173 14.98 35.58 -3.83
N ARG A 174 15.86 36.50 -4.20
CA ARG A 174 15.71 37.93 -3.85
C ARG A 174 14.47 38.58 -4.47
N SER A 175 13.89 37.97 -5.49
CA SER A 175 12.66 38.41 -6.15
C SER A 175 11.40 37.83 -5.53
N GLY A 176 11.55 36.95 -4.53
CA GLY A 176 10.44 36.29 -3.85
C GLY A 176 9.97 34.99 -4.53
N ASN A 177 10.62 34.53 -5.60
CA ASN A 177 10.28 33.29 -6.26
C ASN A 177 10.81 32.08 -5.46
N ALA A 178 9.96 31.12 -5.21
CA ALA A 178 10.37 29.87 -4.57
C ALA A 178 11.20 29.02 -5.55
N LEU A 179 12.50 28.85 -5.27
CA LEU A 179 13.40 28.02 -6.07
C LEU A 179 13.53 26.61 -5.52
N LEU A 180 13.56 26.46 -4.19
CA LEU A 180 13.66 25.18 -3.51
C LEU A 180 12.59 25.09 -2.43
N ARG A 181 12.22 23.89 -2.07
CA ARG A 181 11.29 23.62 -0.99
C ARG A 181 11.91 22.63 0.00
N TYR A 182 11.84 22.98 1.27
CA TYR A 182 12.13 22.09 2.38
C TYR A 182 10.80 21.76 3.04
N ALA A 183 10.37 20.52 2.96
CA ALA A 183 9.06 20.14 3.45
C ALA A 183 9.06 18.71 3.97
N GLY A 184 8.09 18.44 4.77
CA GLY A 184 7.84 17.12 5.21
C GLY A 184 8.46 16.79 6.58
N LEU A 185 7.82 17.04 7.75
CA LEU A 185 8.28 16.66 9.10
C LEU A 185 7.40 15.56 9.71
N THR A 186 7.70 14.25 9.63
CA THR A 186 7.09 13.19 10.44
C THR A 186 8.07 12.60 11.42
N ALA A 187 7.65 12.35 12.63
CA ALA A 187 8.44 11.64 13.60
C ALA A 187 7.67 10.41 14.08
N TYR A 188 8.39 9.32 14.31
CA TYR A 188 7.83 8.08 14.86
C TYR A 188 8.69 7.60 16.03
N ASP A 189 8.04 7.00 17.02
CA ASP A 189 8.75 6.29 18.08
C ASP A 189 9.07 4.84 17.68
N GLN A 190 9.81 4.11 18.53
CA GLN A 190 10.19 2.71 18.23
C GLN A 190 9.01 1.76 18.06
N THR A 191 7.79 2.16 18.45
CA THR A 191 6.57 1.37 18.27
C THR A 191 5.84 1.69 16.98
N GLY A 192 6.38 2.61 16.16
CA GLY A 192 5.74 3.08 14.93
C GLY A 192 4.67 4.16 15.17
N ARG A 193 4.47 4.60 16.43
CA ARG A 193 3.50 5.66 16.72
C ARG A 193 3.99 7.00 16.19
N GLN A 194 3.16 7.66 15.38
CA GLN A 194 3.44 9.00 14.87
C GLN A 194 3.41 10.04 16.00
N LEU A 195 4.41 10.92 15.99
CA LEU A 195 4.56 12.04 16.92
C LEU A 195 4.21 13.35 16.19
N GLN A 196 3.57 14.27 16.90
CA GLN A 196 3.27 15.60 16.35
C GLN A 196 4.56 16.38 16.14
N GLY A 197 4.73 16.96 14.95
CA GLY A 197 5.89 17.78 14.60
C GLY A 197 5.50 19.08 13.92
N ARG A 198 6.33 20.12 14.08
CA ARG A 198 6.21 21.39 13.36
C ARG A 198 7.56 22.01 13.09
N MET A 199 7.64 22.79 12.00
CA MET A 199 8.80 23.60 11.62
C MET A 199 8.56 25.07 11.97
N GLN A 200 9.62 25.74 12.38
CA GLN A 200 9.64 27.16 12.64
C GLN A 200 10.93 27.76 12.08
N VAL A 201 10.84 28.91 11.44
CA VAL A 201 12.00 29.68 10.98
C VAL A 201 12.13 30.91 11.86
N GLU A 202 13.26 31.07 12.53
CA GLU A 202 13.52 32.16 13.44
C GLU A 202 15.00 32.55 13.41
N GLY A 203 15.31 33.83 13.14
CA GLY A 203 16.68 34.35 13.22
C GLY A 203 17.69 33.61 12.34
N GLY A 204 17.31 33.17 11.15
CA GLY A 204 18.17 32.39 10.24
C GLY A 204 18.36 30.93 10.67
N LYS A 205 17.52 30.44 11.57
CA LYS A 205 17.51 29.05 12.03
C LYS A 205 16.21 28.38 11.62
N LEU A 206 16.31 27.13 11.28
CA LEU A 206 15.19 26.20 11.19
C LEU A 206 15.12 25.39 12.48
N LEU A 207 13.99 25.46 13.15
CA LEU A 207 13.69 24.72 14.37
C LEU A 207 12.65 23.64 14.03
N LEU A 208 12.97 22.40 14.35
CA LEU A 208 12.08 21.26 14.21
C LEU A 208 11.64 20.85 15.61
N HIS A 209 10.36 20.99 15.88
CA HIS A 209 9.76 20.62 17.16
C HIS A 209 9.00 19.32 17.03
N VAL A 210 9.23 18.37 17.94
CA VAL A 210 8.55 17.06 17.97
C VAL A 210 8.01 16.84 19.38
N ASP A 211 6.71 16.59 19.50
CA ASP A 211 6.11 16.17 20.77
C ASP A 211 6.45 14.70 21.05
N ASP A 212 7.47 14.50 21.84
CA ASP A 212 7.93 13.19 22.28
C ASP A 212 7.51 12.86 23.72
N SER A 213 6.55 13.59 24.30
CA SER A 213 6.13 13.48 25.71
C SER A 213 5.81 12.05 26.11
N SER A 214 5.18 11.30 25.22
CA SER A 214 4.78 9.90 25.41
C SER A 214 5.56 8.91 24.52
N ALA A 215 6.65 9.35 23.86
CA ALA A 215 7.39 8.53 22.92
C ALA A 215 8.27 7.47 23.58
N ARG A 216 8.41 6.31 22.95
CA ARG A 216 9.41 5.28 23.26
C ARG A 216 10.59 5.42 22.29
N TYR A 217 11.79 5.58 22.84
CA TYR A 217 13.01 5.72 22.07
C TYR A 217 13.58 4.37 21.61
N PRO A 218 14.25 4.26 20.45
CA PRO A 218 14.62 5.38 19.58
C PRO A 218 13.42 6.04 18.92
N ILE A 219 13.50 7.35 18.73
CA ILE A 219 12.66 8.06 17.78
C ILE A 219 13.36 7.96 16.44
N THR A 220 12.70 7.30 15.51
CA THR A 220 13.14 7.25 14.11
C THR A 220 12.23 8.13 13.31
N VAL A 221 12.85 8.90 12.50
CA VAL A 221 12.19 9.67 11.49
C VAL A 221 12.38 8.90 10.22
N ASP A 222 11.40 8.08 9.90
CA ASP A 222 11.40 7.23 8.72
C ASP A 222 9.99 7.18 8.13
N PRO A 223 9.83 7.47 6.85
CA PRO A 223 8.55 7.45 6.21
C PRO A 223 8.26 6.11 5.55
N THR A 224 7.16 5.52 5.93
CA THR A 224 6.44 4.67 4.99
C THR A 224 5.65 5.58 4.07
N VAL A 225 5.92 5.54 2.79
CA VAL A 225 5.59 6.62 1.88
C VAL A 225 4.70 6.15 0.75
N GLN A 226 3.63 6.94 0.50
CA GLN A 226 2.91 6.88 -0.76
C GLN A 226 3.86 7.23 -1.90
N LEU A 227 4.18 6.28 -2.79
CA LEU A 227 5.06 6.42 -3.94
C LEU A 227 4.34 7.10 -5.10
N ALA A 228 3.10 6.71 -5.36
CA ALA A 228 2.35 7.18 -6.49
C ALA A 228 0.85 7.26 -6.18
N LYS A 229 0.18 8.10 -6.95
CA LYS A 229 -1.25 8.05 -7.18
C LYS A 229 -1.49 7.61 -8.62
N LEU A 230 -2.24 6.54 -8.78
CA LEU A 230 -2.64 5.97 -10.04
C LEU A 230 -4.03 6.49 -10.38
N SER A 231 -4.22 7.06 -11.57
CA SER A 231 -5.48 7.66 -11.97
C SER A 231 -5.85 7.28 -13.40
N ALA A 232 -7.14 7.17 -13.70
CA ALA A 232 -7.63 6.96 -15.05
C ALA A 232 -7.73 8.30 -15.81
N THR A 233 -7.30 8.32 -17.08
CA THR A 233 -7.40 9.54 -17.92
C THR A 233 -8.84 9.87 -18.29
N ASP A 234 -9.70 8.87 -18.31
CA ASP A 234 -11.14 8.94 -18.57
C ASP A 234 -11.97 8.75 -17.29
N GLY A 235 -11.33 8.89 -16.11
CA GLY A 235 -11.99 8.75 -14.82
C GLY A 235 -13.10 9.80 -14.64
N ALA A 236 -14.31 9.32 -14.43
CA ALA A 236 -15.47 10.14 -14.14
C ALA A 236 -15.87 10.02 -12.67
N THR A 237 -16.58 11.00 -12.14
CA THR A 237 -17.24 10.91 -10.84
C THR A 237 -18.12 9.68 -10.78
N GLY A 238 -17.97 8.87 -9.74
CA GLY A 238 -18.72 7.63 -9.56
C GLY A 238 -18.16 6.41 -10.31
N ALA A 239 -16.96 6.49 -10.91
CA ALA A 239 -16.35 5.34 -11.58
C ALA A 239 -15.78 4.28 -10.62
N TRP A 240 -15.46 4.65 -9.38
CA TRP A 240 -14.93 3.80 -8.31
C TRP A 240 -13.57 3.15 -8.64
N LEU A 241 -12.64 3.89 -9.27
CA LEU A 241 -11.28 3.41 -9.46
C LEU A 241 -10.63 3.11 -8.09
N GLY A 242 -10.05 1.94 -7.94
CA GLY A 242 -9.48 1.50 -6.66
C GLY A 242 -10.41 0.63 -5.81
N TYR A 243 -11.58 0.26 -6.34
CA TYR A 243 -12.47 -0.69 -5.67
C TYR A 243 -11.78 -2.06 -5.48
N SER A 244 -11.02 -2.48 -6.46
CA SER A 244 -10.13 -3.65 -6.42
C SER A 244 -8.74 -3.30 -6.91
N ILE A 245 -7.69 -3.94 -6.36
CA ILE A 245 -6.29 -3.69 -6.73
C ILE A 245 -5.44 -4.95 -6.61
N ALA A 246 -4.54 -5.16 -7.56
CA ALA A 246 -3.58 -6.27 -7.53
C ALA A 246 -2.23 -5.83 -8.10
N ILE A 247 -1.13 -6.39 -7.57
CA ILE A 247 0.24 -6.12 -8.04
C ILE A 247 1.01 -7.42 -8.25
N SER A 248 1.74 -7.50 -9.37
CA SER A 248 2.75 -8.52 -9.63
C SER A 248 3.96 -7.89 -10.32
N GLY A 249 5.15 -8.04 -9.75
CA GLY A 249 6.36 -7.40 -10.28
C GLY A 249 6.23 -5.89 -10.34
N SER A 250 6.37 -5.35 -11.56
CA SER A 250 6.27 -3.94 -11.88
C SER A 250 4.89 -3.53 -12.44
N THR A 251 3.87 -4.39 -12.35
CA THR A 251 2.56 -4.13 -12.92
C THR A 251 1.48 -4.11 -11.83
N ILE A 252 0.68 -3.03 -11.80
CA ILE A 252 -0.49 -2.89 -10.94
C ILE A 252 -1.74 -2.85 -11.82
N VAL A 253 -2.77 -3.56 -11.40
CA VAL A 253 -4.11 -3.53 -11.99
C VAL A 253 -5.08 -2.94 -10.98
N VAL A 254 -5.92 -2.02 -11.43
CA VAL A 254 -6.91 -1.32 -10.60
C VAL A 254 -8.28 -1.42 -11.26
N GLY A 255 -9.23 -1.97 -10.55
CA GLY A 255 -10.61 -2.07 -11.03
C GLY A 255 -11.41 -0.79 -10.76
N ALA A 256 -12.36 -0.53 -11.66
CA ALA A 256 -13.31 0.57 -11.60
C ALA A 256 -14.69 0.06 -12.07
N PRO A 257 -15.43 -0.67 -11.19
CA PRO A 257 -16.61 -1.42 -11.59
C PRO A 257 -17.78 -0.53 -12.04
N GLN A 258 -17.81 0.73 -11.64
CA GLN A 258 -18.85 1.66 -12.07
C GLN A 258 -18.43 2.58 -13.24
N ALA A 259 -17.27 2.34 -13.85
CA ALA A 259 -16.85 3.08 -15.03
C ALA A 259 -17.86 2.91 -16.17
N THR A 260 -18.21 4.02 -16.83
CA THR A 260 -18.99 4.00 -18.06
C THR A 260 -18.08 3.71 -19.24
N VAL A 261 -18.42 2.73 -20.07
CA VAL A 261 -17.67 2.36 -21.28
C VAL A 261 -18.57 2.58 -22.51
N GLY A 262 -18.20 3.54 -23.34
CA GLY A 262 -19.07 3.97 -24.44
C GLY A 262 -20.38 4.54 -23.91
N SER A 263 -21.50 3.87 -24.22
CA SER A 263 -22.84 4.22 -23.70
C SER A 263 -23.29 3.34 -22.53
N ASN A 264 -22.49 2.34 -22.14
CA ASN A 264 -22.89 1.35 -21.14
C ASN A 264 -22.52 1.85 -19.74
N THR A 265 -23.52 2.33 -19.01
CA THR A 265 -23.38 2.77 -17.61
C THR A 265 -23.05 1.57 -16.72
N TYR A 266 -22.03 1.73 -15.83
CA TYR A 266 -21.60 0.68 -14.90
C TYR A 266 -21.19 -0.64 -15.58
N GLN A 267 -20.79 -0.57 -16.87
CA GLN A 267 -20.16 -1.73 -17.51
C GLN A 267 -18.91 -2.14 -16.74
N GLY A 268 -18.14 -1.14 -16.26
CA GLY A 268 -16.90 -1.31 -15.55
C GLY A 268 -15.67 -1.43 -16.47
N ALA A 269 -14.52 -1.19 -15.90
CA ALA A 269 -13.22 -1.28 -16.56
C ALA A 269 -12.12 -1.69 -15.55
N ALA A 270 -11.02 -2.24 -16.05
CA ALA A 270 -9.79 -2.40 -15.29
C ALA A 270 -8.67 -1.60 -15.96
N TYR A 271 -7.83 -0.99 -15.14
CA TYR A 271 -6.76 -0.12 -15.60
C TYR A 271 -5.41 -0.69 -15.19
N VAL A 272 -4.49 -0.82 -16.13
CA VAL A 272 -3.15 -1.36 -15.95
C VAL A 272 -2.15 -0.22 -15.84
N PHE A 273 -1.27 -0.30 -14.85
CA PHE A 273 -0.19 0.64 -14.61
C PHE A 273 1.12 -0.14 -14.57
N VAL A 274 2.07 0.23 -15.43
CA VAL A 274 3.40 -0.40 -15.47
C VAL A 274 4.41 0.57 -14.89
N GLU A 275 5.21 0.11 -13.93
CA GLU A 275 6.22 0.93 -13.27
C GLU A 275 7.23 1.47 -14.29
N PRO A 276 7.40 2.79 -14.38
CA PRO A 276 8.44 3.38 -15.22
C PRO A 276 9.85 3.01 -14.74
N LYS A 277 10.84 3.07 -15.63
CA LYS A 277 12.27 2.86 -15.25
C LYS A 277 12.75 3.79 -14.13
N ALA A 278 12.09 4.93 -13.95
CA ALA A 278 12.38 5.89 -12.89
C ALA A 278 11.72 5.55 -11.54
N GLY A 279 10.99 4.44 -11.46
CA GLY A 279 10.18 4.05 -10.31
C GLY A 279 8.75 4.60 -10.37
N TRP A 280 7.93 4.15 -9.43
CA TRP A 280 6.53 4.58 -9.32
C TRP A 280 6.42 6.10 -9.13
N MET A 281 5.52 6.73 -9.88
CA MET A 281 5.20 8.16 -9.80
C MET A 281 3.71 8.37 -10.04
N ASN A 282 3.20 9.55 -9.78
CA ASN A 282 1.84 9.90 -10.22
C ASN A 282 1.73 9.74 -11.72
N MET A 283 0.85 8.84 -12.14
CA MET A 283 0.74 8.50 -13.55
C MET A 283 -0.69 8.10 -13.94
N PRO A 284 -1.06 8.33 -15.20
CA PRO A 284 -2.24 7.72 -15.79
C PRO A 284 -1.97 6.24 -16.10
N GLN A 285 -3.02 5.51 -16.43
CA GLN A 285 -2.91 4.12 -16.84
C GLN A 285 -2.06 3.93 -18.10
N THR A 286 -1.37 2.80 -18.17
CA THR A 286 -0.69 2.30 -19.36
C THR A 286 -1.72 1.70 -20.35
N ALA A 287 -2.72 0.99 -19.80
CA ALA A 287 -3.77 0.35 -20.61
C ALA A 287 -5.12 0.37 -19.89
N LYS A 288 -6.20 0.33 -20.66
CA LYS A 288 -7.57 0.09 -20.23
C LYS A 288 -8.06 -1.24 -20.78
N LEU A 289 -8.56 -2.11 -19.91
CA LEU A 289 -9.11 -3.41 -20.23
C LEU A 289 -10.63 -3.38 -20.07
N THR A 290 -11.35 -3.94 -21.01
CA THR A 290 -12.82 -4.02 -21.01
C THR A 290 -13.28 -5.37 -21.55
N ALA A 291 -14.45 -5.84 -21.13
CA ALA A 291 -15.05 -7.03 -21.70
C ALA A 291 -15.54 -6.76 -23.13
N SER A 292 -15.30 -7.68 -24.06
CA SER A 292 -15.74 -7.57 -25.46
C SER A 292 -17.28 -7.64 -25.60
N ASP A 293 -17.93 -8.33 -24.67
CA ASP A 293 -19.38 -8.48 -24.54
C ASP A 293 -19.99 -7.62 -23.43
N GLY A 294 -19.26 -6.58 -23.00
CA GLY A 294 -19.66 -5.72 -21.89
C GLY A 294 -21.00 -5.02 -22.13
N ALA A 295 -21.87 -5.06 -21.12
CA ALA A 295 -23.19 -4.46 -21.10
C ALA A 295 -23.36 -3.56 -19.87
N PRO A 296 -24.40 -2.69 -19.83
CA PRO A 296 -24.69 -1.90 -18.65
C PRO A 296 -24.86 -2.79 -17.41
N TYR A 297 -24.33 -2.31 -16.26
CA TYR A 297 -24.40 -2.98 -14.94
C TYR A 297 -23.64 -4.32 -14.85
N ASN A 298 -22.67 -4.61 -15.70
CA ASN A 298 -21.87 -5.83 -15.57
C ASN A 298 -20.82 -5.75 -14.43
N TYR A 299 -20.51 -4.55 -13.96
CA TYR A 299 -19.51 -4.27 -12.89
C TYR A 299 -18.16 -4.95 -13.15
N PHE A 300 -17.70 -4.98 -14.42
CA PHE A 300 -16.37 -5.49 -14.75
C PHE A 300 -15.29 -4.71 -13.99
N GLY A 301 -14.38 -5.42 -13.31
CA GLY A 301 -13.40 -4.81 -12.41
C GLY A 301 -13.84 -4.74 -10.95
N ASN A 302 -14.93 -5.43 -10.56
CA ASN A 302 -15.28 -5.60 -9.15
C ASN A 302 -14.19 -6.38 -8.39
N SER A 303 -13.51 -7.30 -9.06
CA SER A 303 -12.34 -8.02 -8.56
C SER A 303 -11.25 -8.10 -9.64
N VAL A 304 -9.98 -8.01 -9.25
CA VAL A 304 -8.83 -8.13 -10.14
C VAL A 304 -7.72 -8.95 -9.49
N SER A 305 -7.00 -9.72 -10.30
CA SER A 305 -5.80 -10.43 -9.89
C SER A 305 -4.78 -10.45 -11.02
N ILE A 306 -3.50 -10.53 -10.70
CA ILE A 306 -2.41 -10.58 -11.68
C ILE A 306 -1.31 -11.52 -11.20
N ASP A 307 -0.81 -12.36 -12.11
CA ASP A 307 0.44 -13.09 -11.94
C ASP A 307 1.28 -13.01 -13.22
N GLY A 308 2.46 -12.40 -13.10
CA GLY A 308 3.34 -12.14 -14.23
C GLY A 308 2.67 -11.34 -15.34
N SER A 309 2.47 -11.99 -16.50
CA SER A 309 1.89 -11.40 -17.71
C SER A 309 0.41 -11.72 -17.89
N THR A 310 -0.28 -12.27 -16.89
CA THR A 310 -1.69 -12.64 -16.98
C THR A 310 -2.52 -11.90 -15.94
N ILE A 311 -3.55 -11.19 -16.39
CA ILE A 311 -4.53 -10.49 -15.54
C ILE A 311 -5.85 -11.23 -15.61
N VAL A 312 -6.53 -11.33 -14.48
CA VAL A 312 -7.91 -11.84 -14.38
C VAL A 312 -8.79 -10.74 -13.79
N VAL A 313 -9.96 -10.53 -14.40
CA VAL A 313 -10.92 -9.52 -13.99
C VAL A 313 -12.30 -10.15 -13.85
N GLY A 314 -12.94 -9.96 -12.71
CA GLY A 314 -14.31 -10.38 -12.46
C GLY A 314 -15.32 -9.37 -13.00
N ALA A 315 -16.49 -9.87 -13.40
CA ALA A 315 -17.68 -9.10 -13.75
C ALA A 315 -18.90 -9.85 -13.19
N MET A 316 -19.19 -9.59 -11.92
CA MET A 316 -20.14 -10.41 -11.15
C MET A 316 -21.56 -10.40 -11.70
N ASP A 317 -21.98 -9.32 -12.34
CA ASP A 317 -23.32 -9.20 -12.93
C ASP A 317 -23.33 -9.43 -14.46
N ALA A 318 -22.28 -10.02 -15.02
CA ALA A 318 -22.26 -10.33 -16.45
C ALA A 318 -23.39 -11.29 -16.82
N VAL A 319 -24.04 -11.01 -17.95
CA VAL A 319 -25.07 -11.91 -18.50
C VAL A 319 -24.38 -13.05 -19.24
N VAL A 320 -24.66 -14.29 -18.84
CA VAL A 320 -24.12 -15.50 -19.47
C VAL A 320 -25.27 -16.41 -19.84
N ASN A 321 -25.31 -16.86 -21.09
CA ASN A 321 -26.36 -17.76 -21.61
C ASN A 321 -27.81 -17.27 -21.41
N GLY A 322 -27.99 -15.95 -21.25
CA GLY A 322 -29.29 -15.32 -20.99
C GLY A 322 -29.67 -15.23 -19.51
N ASN A 323 -28.79 -15.65 -18.57
CA ASN A 323 -28.96 -15.51 -17.15
C ASN A 323 -28.31 -14.19 -16.66
N PRO A 324 -29.09 -13.15 -16.29
CA PRO A 324 -28.55 -11.97 -15.64
C PRO A 324 -27.87 -12.32 -14.31
N GLY A 325 -26.77 -11.62 -13.97
CA GLY A 325 -26.07 -11.87 -12.70
C GLY A 325 -25.42 -13.25 -12.56
N GLN A 326 -25.39 -14.08 -13.64
CA GLN A 326 -24.62 -15.33 -13.57
C GLN A 326 -23.15 -15.05 -13.29
N GLY A 327 -22.64 -13.94 -13.86
CA GLY A 327 -21.25 -13.52 -13.67
C GLY A 327 -20.26 -14.27 -14.56
N ALA A 328 -19.05 -13.71 -14.65
CA ALA A 328 -17.94 -14.28 -15.40
C ALA A 328 -16.59 -13.74 -14.89
N ALA A 329 -15.52 -14.48 -15.18
CA ALA A 329 -14.16 -13.99 -15.07
C ALA A 329 -13.52 -13.88 -16.47
N TYR A 330 -12.73 -12.85 -16.68
CA TYR A 330 -12.10 -12.54 -17.95
C TYR A 330 -10.59 -12.54 -17.82
N VAL A 331 -9.90 -13.28 -18.67
CA VAL A 331 -8.45 -13.42 -18.68
C VAL A 331 -7.85 -12.57 -19.79
N PHE A 332 -6.80 -11.82 -19.45
CA PHE A 332 -6.02 -11.00 -20.37
C PHE A 332 -4.56 -11.44 -20.31
N ALA A 333 -4.01 -11.87 -21.43
CA ALA A 333 -2.59 -12.14 -21.59
C ALA A 333 -1.90 -10.89 -22.13
N GLU A 334 -0.73 -10.54 -21.57
CA GLU A 334 0.05 -9.37 -22.01
C GLU A 334 0.49 -9.55 -23.48
N PRO A 335 0.17 -8.60 -24.38
CA PRO A 335 0.61 -8.66 -25.76
C PRO A 335 2.13 -8.56 -25.91
N THR A 336 2.68 -9.10 -27.01
CA THR A 336 4.07 -8.89 -27.40
C THR A 336 4.33 -7.40 -27.64
N GLY A 337 4.90 -6.70 -26.72
CA GLY A 337 5.15 -5.25 -26.79
C GLY A 337 4.61 -4.49 -25.60
N GLY A 338 4.04 -5.21 -24.62
CA GLY A 338 3.55 -4.67 -23.37
C GLY A 338 2.05 -4.43 -23.36
N TRP A 339 1.52 -4.08 -22.20
CA TRP A 339 0.11 -3.83 -21.98
C TRP A 339 -0.43 -2.70 -22.86
N ALA A 340 -1.55 -2.94 -23.50
CA ALA A 340 -2.28 -2.01 -24.36
C ALA A 340 -3.79 -2.12 -24.11
N ASN A 341 -4.54 -1.09 -24.50
CA ASN A 341 -6.01 -1.13 -24.45
C ASN A 341 -6.52 -2.33 -25.25
N GLY A 342 -7.44 -3.10 -24.66
CA GLY A 342 -7.95 -4.29 -25.33
C GLY A 342 -9.04 -5.02 -24.56
N ASN A 343 -9.49 -6.08 -25.19
CA ASN A 343 -10.46 -7.00 -24.65
C ASN A 343 -9.78 -8.30 -24.23
N GLU A 344 -10.50 -9.16 -23.54
CA GLU A 344 -10.01 -10.41 -22.98
C GLU A 344 -9.47 -11.39 -24.02
N THR A 345 -8.51 -12.21 -23.59
CA THR A 345 -8.04 -13.40 -24.30
C THR A 345 -9.04 -14.55 -24.15
N ALA A 346 -9.65 -14.66 -22.96
CA ALA A 346 -10.60 -15.72 -22.64
C ALA A 346 -11.69 -15.24 -21.67
N LYS A 347 -12.91 -15.77 -21.83
CA LYS A 347 -14.02 -15.65 -20.87
C LYS A 347 -14.23 -16.98 -20.18
N LEU A 348 -14.24 -16.98 -18.85
CA LEU A 348 -14.43 -18.13 -17.97
C LEU A 348 -15.82 -18.06 -17.33
N THR A 349 -16.58 -19.14 -17.39
CA THR A 349 -17.95 -19.22 -16.89
C THR A 349 -18.17 -20.50 -16.09
N ALA A 350 -19.15 -20.54 -15.20
CA ALA A 350 -19.57 -21.76 -14.56
C ALA A 350 -20.47 -22.60 -15.49
N SER A 351 -20.26 -23.93 -15.51
CA SER A 351 -21.06 -24.85 -16.33
C SER A 351 -22.49 -25.01 -15.80
N ASP A 352 -22.69 -24.78 -14.52
CA ASP A 352 -23.95 -24.89 -13.79
C ASP A 352 -24.46 -23.54 -13.24
N GLY A 353 -23.87 -22.41 -13.71
CA GLY A 353 -24.24 -21.07 -13.23
C GLY A 353 -25.68 -20.68 -13.57
N GLY A 354 -26.32 -20.06 -12.61
CA GLY A 354 -27.72 -19.61 -12.64
C GLY A 354 -27.87 -18.09 -12.58
N LEU A 355 -29.10 -17.66 -12.37
CA LEU A 355 -29.48 -16.27 -12.18
C LEU A 355 -28.95 -15.77 -10.83
N ASP A 356 -28.25 -14.61 -10.83
CA ASP A 356 -27.72 -13.95 -9.63
C ASP A 356 -26.75 -14.80 -8.77
N ASP A 357 -26.00 -15.73 -9.39
CA ASP A 357 -24.98 -16.55 -8.71
C ASP A 357 -23.66 -15.79 -8.50
N PHE A 358 -23.39 -14.76 -9.35
CA PHE A 358 -22.28 -13.81 -9.23
C PHE A 358 -20.88 -14.41 -9.37
N LEU A 359 -20.65 -15.31 -10.34
CA LEU A 359 -19.29 -15.77 -10.66
C LEU A 359 -18.35 -14.59 -10.95
N GLY A 360 -17.13 -14.64 -10.42
CA GLY A 360 -16.18 -13.54 -10.54
C GLY A 360 -16.38 -12.44 -9.51
N TYR A 361 -17.21 -12.66 -8.49
CA TYR A 361 -17.29 -11.79 -7.29
C TYR A 361 -15.90 -11.61 -6.69
N SER A 362 -15.14 -12.68 -6.61
CA SER A 362 -13.72 -12.68 -6.26
C SER A 362 -12.92 -13.51 -7.27
N VAL A 363 -11.69 -13.08 -7.60
CA VAL A 363 -10.80 -13.80 -8.52
C VAL A 363 -9.37 -13.82 -7.98
N SER A 364 -8.65 -14.92 -8.26
CA SER A 364 -7.23 -15.06 -7.97
C SER A 364 -6.55 -15.91 -9.03
N ILE A 365 -5.27 -15.60 -9.35
CA ILE A 365 -4.46 -16.37 -10.30
C ILE A 365 -3.10 -16.69 -9.69
N SER A 366 -2.60 -17.90 -9.96
CA SER A 366 -1.22 -18.31 -9.71
C SER A 366 -0.74 -19.23 -10.84
N GLY A 367 0.28 -18.80 -11.57
CA GLY A 367 0.77 -19.50 -12.77
C GLY A 367 -0.33 -19.68 -13.79
N SER A 368 -0.64 -20.94 -14.11
CA SER A 368 -1.65 -21.35 -15.09
C SER A 368 -3.03 -21.66 -14.48
N THR A 369 -3.26 -21.32 -13.21
CA THR A 369 -4.51 -21.66 -12.53
C THR A 369 -5.23 -20.40 -12.05
N VAL A 370 -6.49 -20.25 -12.46
CA VAL A 370 -7.42 -19.20 -12.02
C VAL A 370 -8.46 -19.81 -11.09
N VAL A 371 -8.80 -19.08 -10.03
CA VAL A 371 -9.93 -19.38 -9.15
C VAL A 371 -10.90 -18.21 -9.19
N ALA A 372 -12.18 -18.50 -9.36
CA ALA A 372 -13.26 -17.52 -9.30
C ALA A 372 -14.31 -17.95 -8.27
N GLY A 373 -14.67 -17.05 -7.38
CA GLY A 373 -15.72 -17.25 -6.38
C GLY A 373 -17.09 -16.88 -6.93
N GLU A 374 -18.09 -17.62 -6.47
CA GLU A 374 -19.51 -17.48 -6.80
C GLU A 374 -20.32 -17.63 -5.51
N PRO A 375 -20.41 -16.57 -4.67
CA PRO A 375 -20.92 -16.69 -3.30
C PRO A 375 -22.43 -16.97 -3.23
N HIS A 376 -23.19 -16.70 -4.27
CA HIS A 376 -24.63 -16.94 -4.30
C HIS A 376 -25.02 -18.24 -5.01
N ALA A 377 -24.04 -19.04 -5.45
CA ALA A 377 -24.32 -20.32 -6.09
C ALA A 377 -25.22 -21.21 -5.23
N THR A 378 -26.24 -21.78 -5.85
CA THR A 378 -27.07 -22.82 -5.21
C THR A 378 -26.36 -24.17 -5.32
N VAL A 379 -25.97 -24.75 -4.18
CA VAL A 379 -25.29 -26.06 -4.12
C VAL A 379 -26.16 -27.06 -3.37
N ASN A 380 -26.46 -28.20 -3.97
CA ASN A 380 -27.29 -29.26 -3.36
C ASN A 380 -28.65 -28.75 -2.80
N SER A 381 -29.27 -27.80 -3.49
CA SER A 381 -30.52 -27.10 -3.06
C SER A 381 -30.36 -26.14 -1.88
N ASN A 382 -29.16 -25.85 -1.44
CA ASN A 382 -28.86 -24.80 -0.46
C ASN A 382 -28.63 -23.49 -1.20
N PHE A 383 -29.57 -22.56 -1.11
CA PHE A 383 -29.46 -21.22 -1.71
C PHE A 383 -28.31 -20.44 -1.03
N ASP A 384 -27.56 -19.67 -1.84
CA ASP A 384 -26.46 -18.83 -1.34
C ASP A 384 -25.43 -19.64 -0.49
N GLN A 385 -25.32 -20.96 -0.71
CA GLN A 385 -24.26 -21.73 -0.08
C GLN A 385 -22.91 -21.28 -0.62
N GLY A 386 -22.85 -20.99 -1.91
CA GLY A 386 -21.68 -20.54 -2.64
C GLY A 386 -20.75 -21.67 -3.11
N ALA A 387 -19.96 -21.33 -4.11
CA ALA A 387 -18.97 -22.21 -4.73
C ALA A 387 -17.71 -21.40 -5.14
N ALA A 388 -16.62 -22.11 -5.41
CA ALA A 388 -15.47 -21.55 -6.09
C ALA A 388 -15.08 -22.48 -7.24
N TYR A 389 -14.75 -21.88 -8.38
CA TYR A 389 -14.47 -22.61 -9.61
C TYR A 389 -13.01 -22.44 -10.01
N VAL A 390 -12.36 -23.54 -10.34
CA VAL A 390 -10.96 -23.62 -10.75
C VAL A 390 -10.88 -23.81 -12.25
N TYR A 391 -10.05 -22.98 -12.90
CA TYR A 391 -9.78 -23.06 -14.33
C TYR A 391 -8.28 -23.23 -14.54
N VAL A 392 -7.89 -24.24 -15.28
CA VAL A 392 -6.49 -24.52 -15.61
C VAL A 392 -6.26 -24.18 -17.07
N GLU A 393 -5.22 -23.37 -17.34
CA GLU A 393 -4.84 -22.97 -18.69
C GLU A 393 -4.52 -24.19 -19.56
N PRO A 394 -5.20 -24.38 -20.68
CA PRO A 394 -4.91 -25.52 -21.56
C PRO A 394 -3.60 -25.34 -22.31
N THR A 395 -3.02 -26.44 -22.79
CA THR A 395 -1.86 -26.40 -23.68
C THR A 395 -2.18 -25.58 -24.91
N GLY A 396 -1.52 -24.45 -25.09
CA GLY A 396 -1.76 -23.53 -26.22
C GLY A 396 -2.30 -22.16 -25.80
N GLY A 397 -2.51 -21.95 -24.51
CA GLY A 397 -2.91 -20.65 -23.94
C GLY A 397 -4.39 -20.61 -23.57
N TRP A 398 -4.77 -19.53 -22.88
CA TRP A 398 -6.12 -19.29 -22.40
C TRP A 398 -7.14 -19.22 -23.54
N VAL A 399 -8.24 -19.95 -23.38
CA VAL A 399 -9.42 -19.93 -24.28
C VAL A 399 -10.69 -19.89 -23.43
N GLY A 400 -11.77 -19.37 -23.97
CA GLY A 400 -13.08 -19.37 -23.30
C GLY A 400 -13.50 -20.80 -22.93
N SER A 401 -13.82 -21.02 -21.65
CA SER A 401 -14.13 -22.36 -21.11
C SER A 401 -15.00 -22.29 -19.86
N THR A 402 -15.56 -23.44 -19.50
CA THR A 402 -16.07 -23.70 -18.16
C THR A 402 -14.96 -24.27 -17.26
N GLU A 403 -15.25 -24.44 -16.01
CA GLU A 403 -14.29 -24.86 -14.98
C GLU A 403 -13.64 -26.24 -15.22
N THR A 404 -12.45 -26.39 -14.68
CA THR A 404 -11.77 -27.70 -14.52
C THR A 404 -12.28 -28.43 -13.27
N ALA A 405 -12.61 -27.67 -12.23
CA ALA A 405 -13.09 -28.23 -10.95
C ALA A 405 -14.01 -27.25 -10.22
N LYS A 406 -14.98 -27.79 -9.49
CA LYS A 406 -15.84 -27.05 -8.55
C LYS A 406 -15.45 -27.39 -7.12
N LEU A 407 -15.20 -26.37 -6.31
CA LEU A 407 -14.89 -26.46 -4.89
C LEU A 407 -16.10 -26.02 -4.09
N THR A 408 -16.46 -26.82 -3.05
CA THR A 408 -17.59 -26.52 -2.16
C THR A 408 -17.21 -26.78 -0.70
N SER A 409 -17.79 -26.03 0.24
CA SER A 409 -17.53 -26.23 1.67
C SER A 409 -18.24 -27.45 2.25
N GLY A 410 -19.29 -27.94 1.59
CA GLY A 410 -20.25 -28.88 2.20
C GLY A 410 -21.15 -28.22 3.26
N GLY A 411 -21.22 -26.91 3.26
CA GLY A 411 -21.94 -26.08 4.24
C GLY A 411 -23.44 -25.96 4.02
N SER A 412 -24.02 -24.87 4.52
CA SER A 412 -25.46 -24.61 4.62
C SER A 412 -25.91 -23.46 3.72
N THR A 413 -27.23 -23.28 3.64
CA THR A 413 -27.85 -22.09 3.00
C THR A 413 -27.33 -20.80 3.62
N GLY A 414 -26.89 -19.86 2.79
CA GLY A 414 -26.48 -18.51 3.20
C GLY A 414 -25.04 -18.39 3.68
N ASP A 415 -24.21 -19.43 3.58
CA ASP A 415 -22.80 -19.42 4.01
C ASP A 415 -21.91 -18.51 3.16
N GLN A 416 -22.31 -18.27 1.90
CA GLN A 416 -21.61 -17.46 0.90
C GLN A 416 -20.13 -17.87 0.74
N PHE A 417 -19.86 -19.16 0.62
CA PHE A 417 -18.54 -19.68 0.28
C PHE A 417 -18.13 -19.16 -1.11
N GLY A 418 -16.92 -18.65 -1.26
CA GLY A 418 -16.49 -17.97 -2.49
C GLY A 418 -16.56 -16.43 -2.42
N GLN A 419 -16.98 -15.86 -1.28
CA GLN A 419 -16.94 -14.42 -1.02
C GLN A 419 -15.52 -13.85 -1.27
N SER A 420 -14.51 -14.58 -0.86
CA SER A 420 -13.10 -14.27 -1.13
C SER A 420 -12.35 -15.53 -1.53
N VAL A 421 -11.43 -15.40 -2.49
CA VAL A 421 -10.57 -16.51 -2.95
C VAL A 421 -9.13 -16.06 -3.09
N SER A 422 -8.21 -16.96 -2.80
CA SER A 422 -6.77 -16.77 -3.03
C SER A 422 -6.10 -18.08 -3.40
N ILE A 423 -5.21 -18.05 -4.40
CA ILE A 423 -4.39 -19.20 -4.77
C ILE A 423 -2.91 -18.84 -4.73
N ASN A 424 -2.10 -19.75 -4.21
CA ASN A 424 -0.63 -19.70 -4.30
C ASN A 424 -0.09 -21.12 -4.56
N GLY A 425 0.43 -21.34 -5.76
CA GLY A 425 0.84 -22.67 -6.22
C GLY A 425 -0.30 -23.68 -6.17
N SER A 426 -0.12 -24.76 -5.41
CA SER A 426 -1.08 -25.85 -5.24
C SER A 426 -2.08 -25.64 -4.09
N THR A 427 -2.11 -24.48 -3.46
CA THR A 427 -2.98 -24.18 -2.32
C THR A 427 -3.99 -23.10 -2.68
N ILE A 428 -5.28 -23.41 -2.55
CA ILE A 428 -6.39 -22.47 -2.66
C ILE A 428 -6.98 -22.27 -1.27
N ALA A 429 -7.26 -21.03 -0.92
CA ALA A 429 -8.03 -20.66 0.26
C ALA A 429 -9.29 -19.90 -0.15
N VAL A 430 -10.42 -20.22 0.48
CA VAL A 430 -11.74 -19.66 0.17
C VAL A 430 -12.42 -19.23 1.45
N GLY A 431 -12.92 -17.99 1.49
CA GLY A 431 -13.66 -17.44 2.62
C GLY A 431 -15.17 -17.66 2.51
N ALA A 432 -15.81 -17.84 3.67
CA ALA A 432 -17.26 -17.97 3.84
C ALA A 432 -17.68 -17.23 5.12
N PRO A 433 -17.88 -15.90 5.06
CA PRO A 433 -18.00 -15.07 6.25
C PRO A 433 -19.32 -15.22 7.02
N TYR A 434 -20.31 -15.87 6.43
CA TYR A 434 -21.62 -16.03 7.07
C TYR A 434 -21.81 -17.41 7.72
N VAL A 435 -20.82 -18.27 7.66
CA VAL A 435 -20.88 -19.60 8.30
C VAL A 435 -21.15 -19.49 9.80
N GLU A 436 -22.07 -20.30 10.28
CA GLU A 436 -22.29 -20.49 11.72
C GLU A 436 -21.27 -21.51 12.28
N VAL A 437 -20.43 -21.08 13.22
CA VAL A 437 -19.45 -21.96 13.87
C VAL A 437 -19.79 -22.15 15.34
N GLY A 438 -20.07 -23.37 15.73
CA GLY A 438 -20.35 -23.71 17.13
C GLY A 438 -21.56 -22.99 17.75
N GLY A 439 -22.60 -22.73 16.97
CA GLY A 439 -23.83 -22.00 17.40
C GLY A 439 -23.68 -20.48 17.40
N LYS A 440 -22.62 -19.94 16.77
CA LYS A 440 -22.38 -18.51 16.66
C LYS A 440 -22.63 -18.06 15.23
N PHE A 441 -23.70 -17.30 15.04
CA PHE A 441 -24.12 -16.80 13.73
C PHE A 441 -23.06 -15.86 13.15
N THR A 442 -22.80 -16.00 11.84
CA THR A 442 -21.88 -15.15 11.08
C THR A 442 -20.51 -14.99 11.73
N GLN A 443 -20.04 -16.03 12.45
CA GLN A 443 -18.68 -16.06 12.92
C GLN A 443 -17.73 -16.13 11.72
N GLY A 444 -18.13 -16.88 10.70
CA GLY A 444 -17.38 -17.10 9.48
C GLY A 444 -16.33 -18.20 9.59
N ALA A 445 -15.96 -18.70 8.43
CA ALA A 445 -14.92 -19.72 8.26
C ALA A 445 -14.08 -19.44 7.00
N ALA A 446 -12.89 -20.01 6.95
CA ALA A 446 -12.10 -20.09 5.75
C ALA A 446 -11.72 -21.56 5.49
N TYR A 447 -11.60 -21.92 4.23
CA TYR A 447 -11.39 -23.30 3.81
C TYR A 447 -10.16 -23.40 2.93
N VAL A 448 -9.34 -24.40 3.17
CA VAL A 448 -8.12 -24.68 2.39
C VAL A 448 -8.31 -25.91 1.54
N PHE A 449 -7.90 -25.83 0.29
CA PHE A 449 -7.86 -26.93 -0.68
C PHE A 449 -6.44 -27.10 -1.17
N THR A 450 -5.96 -28.32 -1.16
CA THR A 450 -4.63 -28.68 -1.69
C THR A 450 -4.80 -29.48 -2.96
N GLU A 451 -4.15 -29.07 -4.03
CA GLU A 451 -4.23 -29.75 -5.32
C GLU A 451 -3.80 -31.22 -5.22
N PRO A 452 -4.64 -32.15 -5.65
CA PRO A 452 -4.27 -33.56 -5.75
C PRO A 452 -3.16 -33.80 -6.76
N SER A 453 -2.42 -34.92 -6.64
CA SER A 453 -1.34 -35.28 -7.55
C SER A 453 -1.78 -35.48 -9.02
N GLY A 454 -3.08 -35.61 -9.26
CA GLY A 454 -3.68 -35.73 -10.61
C GLY A 454 -4.19 -34.43 -11.20
N GLY A 455 -3.98 -33.29 -10.54
CA GLY A 455 -4.57 -32.00 -10.88
C GLY A 455 -5.89 -31.73 -10.16
N TRP A 456 -6.43 -30.53 -10.36
CA TRP A 456 -7.69 -30.10 -9.73
C TRP A 456 -8.89 -30.92 -10.19
N VAL A 457 -9.71 -31.32 -9.24
CA VAL A 457 -10.99 -32.05 -9.42
C VAL A 457 -12.03 -31.48 -8.47
N ASP A 458 -13.30 -31.79 -8.69
CA ASP A 458 -14.36 -31.45 -7.74
C ASP A 458 -14.04 -32.03 -6.37
N MET A 459 -14.01 -31.19 -5.35
CA MET A 459 -13.60 -31.62 -4.02
C MET A 459 -14.17 -30.76 -2.89
N THR A 460 -14.16 -31.32 -1.70
CA THR A 460 -14.42 -30.65 -0.43
C THR A 460 -13.09 -30.23 0.24
N PRO A 461 -13.11 -29.35 1.27
CA PRO A 461 -11.89 -28.80 1.85
C PRO A 461 -10.91 -29.83 2.40
N THR A 462 -9.61 -29.59 2.23
CA THR A 462 -8.53 -30.27 2.96
C THR A 462 -8.56 -29.86 4.43
N ALA A 463 -8.86 -28.59 4.72
CA ALA A 463 -8.93 -28.06 6.07
C ALA A 463 -9.96 -26.93 6.20
N GLU A 464 -10.56 -26.84 7.38
CA GLU A 464 -11.37 -25.72 7.83
C GLU A 464 -10.57 -24.89 8.85
N LEU A 465 -10.51 -23.58 8.61
CA LEU A 465 -9.85 -22.60 9.46
C LEU A 465 -10.93 -21.77 10.18
N THR A 466 -10.85 -21.70 11.50
CA THR A 466 -11.81 -20.96 12.33
C THR A 466 -11.08 -20.08 13.35
N VAL A 467 -11.77 -19.12 13.94
CA VAL A 467 -11.21 -18.32 15.04
C VAL A 467 -11.54 -18.98 16.39
N ALA A 468 -10.55 -18.99 17.31
CA ALA A 468 -10.63 -19.73 18.58
C ALA A 468 -11.75 -19.23 19.52
N SER A 469 -12.13 -17.94 19.41
CA SER A 469 -13.17 -17.35 20.27
C SER A 469 -13.77 -16.11 19.62
N GLY A 470 -15.06 -15.93 19.77
CA GLY A 470 -15.79 -14.77 19.31
C GLY A 470 -17.26 -14.91 19.72
N PRO A 471 -18.04 -13.83 19.84
CA PRO A 471 -19.47 -13.89 20.18
C PRO A 471 -20.37 -14.26 19.01
N GLY A 472 -19.85 -14.29 17.76
CA GLY A 472 -20.57 -14.26 16.50
C GLY A 472 -20.61 -12.85 15.93
N GLY A 473 -20.79 -12.73 14.60
CA GLY A 473 -20.73 -11.45 13.90
C GLY A 473 -19.31 -10.97 13.57
N GLU A 474 -18.31 -11.85 13.61
CA GLU A 474 -16.93 -11.51 13.23
C GLU A 474 -16.75 -11.38 11.73
N TYR A 475 -17.57 -12.08 10.94
CA TYR A 475 -17.45 -12.17 9.48
C TYR A 475 -16.06 -12.62 9.02
N PHE A 476 -15.49 -13.60 9.73
CA PHE A 476 -14.18 -14.16 9.40
C PHE A 476 -14.21 -14.81 8.01
N GLY A 477 -13.24 -14.49 7.16
CA GLY A 477 -13.21 -14.92 5.77
C GLY A 477 -13.81 -13.91 4.77
N THR A 478 -14.18 -12.68 5.22
CA THR A 478 -14.58 -11.59 4.31
C THR A 478 -13.49 -11.29 3.28
N SER A 479 -12.24 -11.35 3.66
CA SER A 479 -11.07 -11.23 2.79
C SER A 479 -10.06 -12.33 3.09
N ILE A 480 -9.33 -12.81 2.08
CA ILE A 480 -8.38 -13.91 2.23
C ILE A 480 -7.17 -13.73 1.30
N ALA A 481 -5.99 -14.11 1.78
CA ALA A 481 -4.75 -14.09 1.01
C ALA A 481 -3.82 -15.24 1.42
N THR A 482 -3.10 -15.80 0.45
CA THR A 482 -2.15 -16.93 0.64
C THR A 482 -0.75 -16.57 0.16
N SER A 483 0.27 -17.01 0.89
CA SER A 483 1.67 -16.94 0.44
C SER A 483 2.49 -18.07 1.06
N GLY A 484 2.99 -18.96 0.23
CA GLY A 484 3.68 -20.18 0.69
C GLY A 484 2.78 -21.00 1.64
N SER A 485 3.28 -21.27 2.84
CA SER A 485 2.59 -22.03 3.90
C SER A 485 1.74 -21.15 4.83
N THR A 486 1.37 -19.94 4.42
CA THR A 486 0.63 -19.00 5.26
C THR A 486 -0.67 -18.55 4.58
N VAL A 487 -1.78 -18.63 5.34
CA VAL A 487 -3.07 -18.03 4.99
C VAL A 487 -3.35 -16.89 5.96
N VAL A 488 -3.83 -15.77 5.43
CA VAL A 488 -4.31 -14.62 6.21
C VAL A 488 -5.77 -14.36 5.84
N ALA A 489 -6.63 -14.23 6.83
CA ALA A 489 -8.04 -13.93 6.59
C ALA A 489 -8.53 -12.80 7.50
N GLY A 490 -9.33 -11.90 6.93
CA GLY A 490 -9.91 -10.76 7.62
C GLY A 490 -11.22 -11.10 8.31
N ALA A 491 -11.50 -10.39 9.40
CA ALA A 491 -12.72 -10.47 10.20
C ALA A 491 -13.13 -9.06 10.67
N PRO A 492 -13.73 -8.26 9.79
CA PRO A 492 -14.00 -6.84 10.05
C PRO A 492 -15.02 -6.63 11.19
N GLY A 493 -15.86 -7.61 11.52
CA GLY A 493 -16.83 -7.51 12.61
C GLY A 493 -16.25 -7.72 14.02
N THR A 494 -15.00 -8.15 14.14
CA THR A 494 -14.36 -8.42 15.44
C THR A 494 -14.35 -7.16 16.32
N ASN A 495 -14.58 -7.33 17.65
CA ASN A 495 -14.51 -6.24 18.63
C ASN A 495 -15.36 -5.02 18.27
N SER A 496 -16.65 -5.22 18.03
CA SER A 496 -17.58 -4.14 17.65
C SER A 496 -17.15 -3.41 16.38
N PHE A 497 -16.78 -4.18 15.36
CA PHE A 497 -16.32 -3.69 14.06
C PHE A 497 -15.00 -2.88 14.08
N ALA A 498 -14.23 -2.90 15.18
CA ALA A 498 -12.84 -2.43 15.12
C ALA A 498 -12.02 -3.30 14.15
N GLY A 499 -12.38 -4.57 14.05
CA GLY A 499 -11.85 -5.54 13.11
C GLY A 499 -10.53 -6.18 13.54
N ALA A 500 -10.18 -7.25 12.83
CA ALA A 500 -8.91 -7.98 12.98
C ALA A 500 -8.58 -8.75 11.69
N ALA A 501 -7.31 -9.17 11.56
CA ALA A 501 -6.93 -10.21 10.62
C ALA A 501 -6.27 -11.37 11.38
N TYR A 502 -6.44 -12.58 10.88
CA TYR A 502 -5.96 -13.79 11.51
C TYR A 502 -5.01 -14.53 10.58
N VAL A 503 -3.89 -14.97 11.14
CA VAL A 503 -2.83 -15.70 10.41
C VAL A 503 -2.89 -17.17 10.78
N PHE A 504 -2.80 -18.03 9.77
CA PHE A 504 -2.71 -19.47 9.89
C PHE A 504 -1.44 -19.93 9.19
N THR A 505 -0.62 -20.71 9.91
CA THR A 505 0.60 -21.28 9.34
C THR A 505 0.43 -22.77 9.21
N GLU A 506 0.68 -23.30 8.03
CA GLU A 506 0.55 -24.74 7.74
C GLU A 506 1.42 -25.56 8.69
N PRO A 507 0.83 -26.56 9.38
CA PRO A 507 1.59 -27.50 10.20
C PRO A 507 2.55 -28.37 9.37
N SER A 508 3.58 -28.92 9.98
CA SER A 508 4.55 -29.81 9.32
C SER A 508 3.94 -31.07 8.69
N GLY A 509 2.71 -31.41 9.07
CA GLY A 509 1.95 -32.55 8.52
C GLY A 509 1.00 -32.18 7.37
N GLY A 510 1.03 -30.95 6.89
CA GLY A 510 0.07 -30.42 5.93
C GLY A 510 -1.13 -29.73 6.58
N TRP A 511 -1.97 -29.09 5.78
CA TRP A 511 -3.17 -28.41 6.23
C TRP A 511 -4.15 -29.35 6.93
N ALA A 512 -4.67 -28.92 8.07
CA ALA A 512 -5.68 -29.62 8.86
C ALA A 512 -6.60 -28.58 9.53
N ASN A 513 -7.76 -29.01 10.01
CA ASN A 513 -8.66 -28.12 10.77
C ASN A 513 -7.92 -27.51 11.95
N MET A 514 -7.92 -26.19 12.01
CA MET A 514 -7.16 -25.45 13.03
C MET A 514 -7.75 -24.08 13.33
N THR A 515 -7.32 -23.52 14.46
CA THR A 515 -7.53 -22.11 14.80
C THR A 515 -6.28 -21.31 14.49
N GLN A 516 -6.39 -19.98 14.54
CA GLN A 516 -5.32 -19.06 14.14
C GLN A 516 -4.00 -19.26 14.88
N THR A 517 -2.89 -19.11 14.16
CA THR A 517 -1.53 -19.02 14.71
C THR A 517 -1.31 -17.67 15.39
N ALA A 518 -1.85 -16.60 14.79
CA ALA A 518 -1.69 -15.24 15.30
C ALA A 518 -2.90 -14.35 14.97
N THR A 519 -3.10 -13.33 15.79
CA THR A 519 -4.08 -12.26 15.57
C THR A 519 -3.36 -10.93 15.32
N LEU A 520 -3.74 -10.26 14.25
CA LEU A 520 -3.23 -8.94 13.85
C LEU A 520 -4.30 -7.89 14.13
N THR A 521 -3.96 -6.89 14.94
CA THR A 521 -4.90 -5.83 15.36
C THR A 521 -4.28 -4.44 15.19
N SER A 522 -5.10 -3.41 15.16
CA SER A 522 -4.63 -2.04 15.20
C SER A 522 -4.43 -1.56 16.64
N SER A 523 -3.30 -0.91 16.94
CA SER A 523 -3.08 -0.25 18.25
C SER A 523 -3.91 1.02 18.40
N THR A 524 -4.51 1.51 17.32
CA THR A 524 -5.34 2.73 17.26
C THR A 524 -6.76 2.44 16.78
N GLY A 525 -7.12 1.18 16.59
CA GLY A 525 -8.43 0.77 16.11
C GLY A 525 -9.55 1.15 17.09
N VAL A 526 -10.61 1.71 16.54
CA VAL A 526 -11.85 2.03 17.25
C VAL A 526 -13.00 1.27 16.61
N ALA A 527 -14.15 1.27 17.26
CA ALA A 527 -15.36 0.65 16.68
C ALA A 527 -15.65 1.23 15.29
N ASP A 528 -16.09 0.36 14.38
CA ASP A 528 -16.46 0.67 13.00
C ASP A 528 -15.27 1.04 12.06
N ASP A 529 -14.01 0.79 12.44
CA ASP A 529 -12.85 0.96 11.56
C ASP A 529 -12.75 -0.11 10.46
N LEU A 530 -13.33 -1.29 10.69
CA LEU A 530 -13.39 -2.46 9.78
C LEU A 530 -12.00 -3.02 9.39
N LEU A 531 -11.03 -3.08 10.32
CA LEU A 531 -9.75 -3.74 10.04
C LEU A 531 -9.99 -5.20 9.60
N GLY A 532 -9.42 -5.58 8.45
CA GLY A 532 -9.68 -6.89 7.84
C GLY A 532 -10.72 -6.87 6.72
N SER A 533 -11.24 -5.69 6.33
CA SER A 533 -12.07 -5.57 5.12
C SER A 533 -11.32 -6.04 3.86
N SER A 534 -10.01 -5.86 3.83
CA SER A 534 -9.12 -6.41 2.81
C SER A 534 -7.80 -6.88 3.41
N VAL A 535 -7.21 -7.95 2.85
CA VAL A 535 -5.90 -8.48 3.28
C VAL A 535 -5.04 -8.87 2.07
N SER A 536 -3.74 -8.74 2.21
CA SER A 536 -2.77 -9.25 1.25
C SER A 536 -1.49 -9.67 1.96
N ILE A 537 -0.80 -10.69 1.46
CA ILE A 537 0.46 -11.20 2.01
C ILE A 537 1.49 -11.45 0.90
N SER A 538 2.75 -11.07 1.15
CA SER A 538 3.90 -11.45 0.33
C SER A 538 5.06 -11.84 1.23
N GLY A 539 5.37 -13.13 1.30
CA GLY A 539 6.39 -13.68 2.18
C GLY A 539 6.13 -13.37 3.65
N THR A 540 6.93 -12.47 4.24
CA THR A 540 6.85 -12.10 5.66
C THR A 540 6.04 -10.83 5.92
N THR A 541 5.46 -10.21 4.90
CA THR A 541 4.74 -8.94 5.00
C THR A 541 3.26 -9.15 4.75
N VAL A 542 2.43 -8.70 5.68
CA VAL A 542 0.96 -8.65 5.57
C VAL A 542 0.50 -7.20 5.55
N VAL A 543 -0.43 -6.88 4.67
CA VAL A 543 -1.13 -5.59 4.63
C VAL A 543 -2.61 -5.84 4.87
N VAL A 544 -3.21 -5.06 5.75
CA VAL A 544 -4.62 -5.18 6.15
C VAL A 544 -5.29 -3.82 6.00
N GLY A 545 -6.39 -3.78 5.27
CA GLY A 545 -7.21 -2.58 5.11
C GLY A 545 -8.20 -2.39 6.26
N ALA A 546 -8.52 -1.13 6.53
CA ALA A 546 -9.55 -0.64 7.45
C ALA A 546 -10.17 0.60 6.80
N ASP A 547 -11.03 0.38 5.84
CA ASP A 547 -11.54 1.38 4.91
C ASP A 547 -12.45 2.43 5.57
N HIS A 548 -13.04 2.11 6.71
CA HIS A 548 -13.84 3.05 7.51
C HIS A 548 -13.03 3.80 8.58
N ALA A 549 -11.74 3.56 8.73
CA ALA A 549 -10.92 4.19 9.76
C ALA A 549 -11.01 5.73 9.73
N ILE A 550 -11.16 6.32 10.92
CA ILE A 550 -11.22 7.77 11.09
C ILE A 550 -9.81 8.35 11.11
N ILE A 551 -9.55 9.37 10.28
CA ILE A 551 -8.27 10.07 10.20
C ILE A 551 -8.47 11.54 10.59
N GLY A 552 -8.04 11.89 11.80
CA GLY A 552 -8.32 13.21 12.38
C GLY A 552 -9.83 13.40 12.59
N SER A 553 -10.45 14.31 11.84
CA SER A 553 -11.91 14.51 11.85
C SER A 553 -12.60 13.93 10.60
N ALA A 554 -11.87 13.31 9.69
CA ALA A 554 -12.42 12.73 8.47
C ALA A 554 -12.93 11.31 8.74
N THR A 555 -14.25 11.13 8.69
CA THR A 555 -14.92 9.82 8.82
C THR A 555 -14.78 9.04 7.52
N TRP A 556 -14.58 7.70 7.62
CA TRP A 556 -14.40 6.80 6.48
C TRP A 556 -13.28 7.26 5.52
N ALA A 557 -12.27 7.93 6.09
CA ALA A 557 -11.09 8.30 5.32
C ALA A 557 -10.25 7.07 4.96
N GLY A 558 -10.34 6.06 5.81
CA GLY A 558 -9.69 4.78 5.65
C GLY A 558 -8.19 4.79 6.00
N ALA A 559 -7.70 3.61 6.34
CA ALA A 559 -6.29 3.34 6.60
C ALA A 559 -5.93 1.92 6.14
N SER A 560 -4.65 1.67 5.94
CA SER A 560 -4.14 0.30 5.83
C SER A 560 -3.00 0.10 6.82
N TYR A 561 -2.83 -1.11 7.29
CA TYR A 561 -1.89 -1.44 8.33
C TYR A 561 -0.93 -2.52 7.84
N LEU A 562 0.35 -2.31 8.08
CA LEU A 562 1.42 -3.20 7.66
C LEU A 562 1.95 -3.97 8.86
N PHE A 563 2.07 -5.28 8.69
CA PHE A 563 2.59 -6.21 9.69
C PHE A 563 3.75 -6.99 9.09
N VAL A 564 4.85 -7.09 9.82
CA VAL A 564 6.03 -7.84 9.39
C VAL A 564 6.27 -8.97 10.37
N MET A 565 6.37 -10.19 9.85
CA MET A 565 6.58 -11.39 10.65
C MET A 565 7.87 -11.28 11.45
N PRO A 566 7.84 -11.45 12.78
CA PRO A 566 9.03 -11.51 13.61
C PRO A 566 9.94 -12.70 13.26
N ALA A 567 11.22 -12.64 13.65
CA ALA A 567 12.20 -13.71 13.39
C ALA A 567 11.80 -15.09 13.97
N GLY A 568 10.93 -15.10 14.99
CA GLY A 568 10.41 -16.33 15.61
C GLY A 568 9.11 -16.88 15.00
N GLY A 569 8.64 -16.30 13.88
CA GLY A 569 7.34 -16.64 13.27
C GLY A 569 6.21 -15.71 13.72
N TRP A 570 5.01 -15.94 13.18
CA TRP A 570 3.82 -15.15 13.48
C TRP A 570 3.39 -15.28 14.94
N THR A 571 3.10 -14.16 15.58
CA THR A 571 2.55 -14.06 16.94
C THR A 571 1.48 -12.96 16.96
N ASN A 572 0.64 -12.94 18.00
CA ASN A 572 -0.30 -11.83 18.19
C ASN A 572 0.46 -10.52 18.25
N MET A 573 0.08 -9.56 17.40
CA MET A 573 0.79 -8.30 17.30
C MET A 573 -0.10 -7.15 16.80
N THR A 574 0.34 -5.94 17.07
CA THR A 574 -0.18 -4.73 16.43
C THR A 574 0.72 -4.35 15.26
N GLN A 575 0.24 -3.46 14.41
CA GLN A 575 0.92 -3.07 13.18
C GLN A 575 2.33 -2.49 13.40
N ASN A 576 3.21 -2.73 12.44
CA ASN A 576 4.51 -2.06 12.34
C ASN A 576 4.38 -0.65 11.77
N SER A 577 3.44 -0.44 10.83
CA SER A 577 3.21 0.85 10.20
C SER A 577 1.73 1.04 9.84
N ARG A 578 1.27 2.30 9.85
CA ARG A 578 -0.04 2.73 9.37
C ARG A 578 0.13 3.52 8.08
N LEU A 579 -0.57 3.12 7.04
CA LEU A 579 -0.61 3.78 5.74
C LEU A 579 -1.92 4.55 5.61
N VAL A 580 -1.85 5.79 5.15
CA VAL A 580 -3.02 6.64 4.95
C VAL A 580 -2.78 7.58 3.76
N VAL A 581 -3.83 8.02 3.11
CA VAL A 581 -3.74 9.08 2.10
C VAL A 581 -3.47 10.41 2.78
N SER A 582 -2.52 11.14 2.27
CA SER A 582 -2.04 12.40 2.85
C SER A 582 -3.08 13.52 2.96
N HIS A 583 -4.13 13.46 2.19
CA HIS A 583 -5.30 14.34 2.24
C HIS A 583 -6.57 13.51 2.05
N GLY A 584 -6.69 12.42 2.81
CA GLY A 584 -7.95 11.68 2.88
C GLY A 584 -9.05 12.64 3.32
N SER A 585 -10.00 12.90 2.42
CA SER A 585 -11.28 13.50 2.79
C SER A 585 -12.15 12.44 3.43
N ALA A 586 -13.22 12.84 4.10
CA ALA A 586 -14.24 11.89 4.49
C ALA A 586 -14.72 11.07 3.26
N ASN A 587 -15.05 9.81 3.49
CA ASN A 587 -15.51 8.86 2.47
C ASN A 587 -14.46 8.61 1.34
N THR A 588 -13.18 8.56 1.68
CA THR A 588 -12.14 8.13 0.71
C THR A 588 -12.10 6.62 0.61
N ASP A 589 -12.53 5.91 1.67
CA ASP A 589 -12.56 4.45 1.77
C ASP A 589 -11.20 3.82 1.41
N PHE A 590 -10.10 4.49 1.85
CA PHE A 590 -8.74 4.04 1.58
C PHE A 590 -8.43 2.76 2.36
N GLY A 591 -8.00 1.75 1.65
CA GLY A 591 -7.80 0.42 2.23
C GLY A 591 -8.96 -0.55 1.94
N VAL A 592 -9.95 -0.14 1.14
CA VAL A 592 -11.01 -1.05 0.66
C VAL A 592 -10.41 -2.24 -0.09
N SER A 593 -9.32 -2.04 -0.77
CA SER A 593 -8.54 -3.08 -1.43
C SER A 593 -7.04 -2.85 -1.19
N VAL A 594 -6.31 -3.94 -0.92
CA VAL A 594 -4.86 -3.91 -0.70
C VAL A 594 -4.17 -5.05 -1.45
N SER A 595 -2.96 -4.79 -1.92
CA SER A 595 -2.11 -5.81 -2.52
C SER A 595 -0.65 -5.51 -2.23
N VAL A 596 0.15 -6.55 -1.94
CA VAL A 596 1.59 -6.41 -1.68
C VAL A 596 2.39 -7.40 -2.50
N TYR A 597 3.47 -6.90 -3.12
CA TYR A 597 4.46 -7.71 -3.84
C TYR A 597 5.86 -7.24 -3.46
N GLY A 598 6.62 -8.10 -2.80
CA GLY A 598 7.93 -7.75 -2.27
C GLY A 598 7.88 -6.55 -1.32
N ASN A 599 8.46 -5.43 -1.74
CA ASN A 599 8.50 -4.18 -0.96
C ASN A 599 7.48 -3.13 -1.43
N THR A 600 6.66 -3.44 -2.42
CA THR A 600 5.66 -2.51 -2.97
C THR A 600 4.28 -2.88 -2.46
N VAL A 601 3.56 -1.91 -1.92
CA VAL A 601 2.17 -2.03 -1.47
C VAL A 601 1.29 -1.16 -2.36
N ALA A 602 0.25 -1.75 -2.92
CA ALA A 602 -0.77 -1.05 -3.68
C ALA A 602 -2.08 -1.03 -2.88
N ILE A 603 -2.74 0.11 -2.80
CA ILE A 603 -3.93 0.32 -1.98
C ILE A 603 -4.96 1.09 -2.79
N GLY A 604 -6.20 0.64 -2.79
CA GLY A 604 -7.32 1.32 -3.42
C GLY A 604 -8.04 2.27 -2.46
N GLY A 605 -8.67 3.30 -3.05
CA GLY A 605 -9.54 4.24 -2.34
C GLY A 605 -10.58 4.77 -3.32
N TYR A 606 -11.68 4.04 -3.48
CA TYR A 606 -12.67 4.32 -4.52
C TYR A 606 -13.48 5.61 -4.27
N GLY A 607 -13.63 6.02 -3.01
CA GLY A 607 -14.31 7.27 -2.65
C GLY A 607 -13.46 8.53 -2.85
N TYR A 608 -12.17 8.39 -3.18
CA TYR A 608 -11.28 9.52 -3.43
C TYR A 608 -11.81 10.45 -4.53
N SER A 609 -11.75 11.78 -4.28
CA SER A 609 -12.15 12.81 -5.26
C SER A 609 -13.59 12.62 -5.79
N SER A 610 -14.56 12.57 -4.87
CA SER A 610 -15.98 12.40 -5.21
C SER A 610 -16.27 11.11 -5.97
N TYR A 611 -15.72 10.00 -5.49
CA TYR A 611 -15.91 8.67 -6.07
C TYR A 611 -15.36 8.49 -7.50
N THR A 612 -14.50 9.40 -7.99
CA THR A 612 -13.66 9.12 -9.16
C THR A 612 -12.71 7.97 -8.85
N GLY A 613 -12.20 7.94 -7.62
CA GLY A 613 -11.33 6.93 -7.10
C GLY A 613 -9.86 7.07 -7.51
N ALA A 614 -9.00 6.28 -6.88
CA ALA A 614 -7.58 6.18 -7.22
C ALA A 614 -6.95 4.91 -6.65
N GLY A 615 -5.87 4.44 -7.27
CA GLY A 615 -4.91 3.54 -6.67
C GLY A 615 -3.75 4.33 -6.06
N PHE A 616 -3.19 3.83 -4.97
CA PHE A 616 -2.05 4.44 -4.28
C PHE A 616 -0.96 3.39 -4.09
N VAL A 617 0.28 3.77 -4.36
CA VAL A 617 1.45 2.89 -4.22
C VAL A 617 2.30 3.34 -3.06
N PHE A 618 2.77 2.41 -2.25
CA PHE A 618 3.64 2.63 -1.09
C PHE A 618 4.86 1.70 -1.16
N GLY A 619 6.03 2.17 -0.67
CA GLY A 619 7.20 1.32 -0.46
C GLY A 619 7.27 0.79 0.97
N ASN A 620 7.68 -0.47 1.13
CA ASN A 620 7.90 -1.07 2.45
C ASN A 620 9.37 -0.93 2.85
N SER A 621 9.65 -0.14 3.89
CA SER A 621 11.00 0.14 4.40
C SER A 621 11.61 -0.99 5.25
N SER A 622 10.88 -2.07 5.55
CA SER A 622 11.26 -3.05 6.58
C SER A 622 12.43 -4.00 6.24
N ARG A 623 13.05 -3.91 5.05
CA ARG A 623 14.21 -4.76 4.67
C ARG A 623 15.59 -4.10 4.74
N LEU A 624 15.74 -2.90 5.29
CA LEU A 624 17.06 -2.25 5.42
C LEU A 624 17.88 -2.66 6.67
N VAL A 625 17.41 -3.60 7.48
CA VAL A 625 18.08 -3.96 8.75
C VAL A 625 18.47 -5.44 8.83
N HIS A 626 18.87 -6.13 7.79
CA HIS A 626 19.69 -7.36 7.99
C HIS A 626 20.36 -7.82 6.70
N LYS A 627 21.49 -7.18 6.37
CA LYS A 627 22.67 -7.91 5.88
C LYS A 627 23.79 -7.72 6.88
N THR A 628 23.79 -8.50 7.93
CA THR A 628 25.03 -8.81 8.64
C THR A 628 25.94 -9.55 7.67
N ALA A 629 27.08 -8.95 7.38
CA ALA A 629 28.17 -9.58 6.68
C ALA A 629 28.51 -10.90 7.36
N VAL A 630 28.42 -11.99 6.62
CA VAL A 630 29.22 -13.18 6.90
C VAL A 630 30.59 -12.87 6.35
N ALA A 631 31.54 -12.61 7.21
CA ALA A 631 32.95 -12.56 6.87
C ALA A 631 33.47 -13.97 6.60
N PRO A 632 34.60 -14.11 5.82
CA PRO A 632 35.06 -15.32 5.16
C PRO A 632 35.42 -16.45 6.09
#